data_720b1f2e622b0e58580b349906f0e144
#
_entry.id   720b1f2e622b0e58580b349906f0e144
#
_cell.length_a   1.000
_cell.length_b   1.000
_cell.length_c   1.000
_cell.angle_alpha   90.00
_cell.angle_beta   90.00
_cell.angle_gamma   90.00
#
_symmetry.space_group_name_H-M   'P 1'
#
loop_
_entity.id
_entity.type
_entity.pdbx_description
1 polymer ?
#
loop_
_entity_poly.entity_id
_entity_poly.type
_entity_poly.pdbx_seq_one_letter_code
_entity_poly.pdbx_strand_id
1 'polypeptide(L)'
;MEPLRIPLTIIMPVFNHRDEVRTMIDSIRANDFCGWELLAIDDGSEEDTLQLLYHYAEEDCRIRVVRRDRQPKGAQTCRNIGLEMARGEFVIVFDSDDYVAPYCLRQRVEMLRKRTDLDFMVFPSGVYVDEKFVTAPHPYDFGYRVGEDDVRMFASRRLPFIVWNNIYRTESLRRNNLSWDTGLLSLQDADFNISAIAAGLRYDYADGALQDYGYRIITSSSISKKINTQAHVDSHVRANIKMYDAVRSIAGHKWDSALYDGMLRIYNQGMTGKGINRSLADALAESVSERSSRHSRLLRMQIRLTMLLQKLLPARLARQLPVAFYLIRESRWRKKKTAMISTIQEKHKQ
;
A
#
# COMPACT_ATOMS: atom_id res chain seq x y z
N MET A 1 3.60 -22.33 33.63
CA MET A 1 2.54 -21.77 32.76
C MET A 1 3.21 -21.29 31.49
N GLU A 2 2.88 -21.90 30.36
CA GLU A 2 3.31 -21.33 29.08
C GLU A 2 2.76 -19.90 29.00
N PRO A 3 3.57 -18.91 28.56
CA PRO A 3 3.06 -17.56 28.36
C PRO A 3 1.88 -17.61 27.40
N LEU A 4 0.78 -16.97 27.75
CA LEU A 4 -0.41 -16.85 26.92
C LEU A 4 0.05 -16.32 25.55
N ARG A 5 0.01 -17.19 24.54
CA ARG A 5 0.46 -16.86 23.19
C ARG A 5 -0.55 -15.87 22.60
N ILE A 6 -0.12 -14.64 22.35
CA ILE A 6 -0.96 -13.63 21.72
C ILE A 6 -1.20 -14.07 20.27
N PRO A 7 -2.46 -14.25 19.83
CA PRO A 7 -2.72 -14.66 18.45
C PRO A 7 -2.34 -13.61 17.41
N LEU A 8 -2.58 -12.32 17.68
CA LEU A 8 -2.46 -11.24 16.70
C LEU A 8 -1.76 -10.02 17.27
N THR A 9 -0.79 -9.50 16.55
CA THR A 9 -0.26 -8.12 16.73
C THR A 9 -0.78 -7.22 15.62
N ILE A 10 -1.37 -6.10 16.00
CA ILE A 10 -1.75 -5.00 15.10
C ILE A 10 -0.67 -3.93 15.22
N ILE A 11 -0.04 -3.57 14.11
CA ILE A 11 0.94 -2.49 14.03
C ILE A 11 0.26 -1.28 13.40
N MET A 12 0.25 -0.16 14.11
CA MET A 12 -0.40 1.07 13.68
C MET A 12 0.53 2.27 13.84
N PRO A 13 1.17 2.74 12.76
CA PRO A 13 1.88 4.02 12.76
C PRO A 13 0.91 5.17 13.00
N VAL A 14 1.25 6.09 13.89
CA VAL A 14 0.42 7.26 14.21
C VAL A 14 1.21 8.53 14.03
N PHE A 15 0.64 9.51 13.34
CA PHE A 15 1.16 10.87 13.25
C PHE A 15 0.03 11.88 13.14
N ASN A 16 -0.32 12.56 14.22
CA ASN A 16 -1.44 13.50 14.33
C ASN A 16 -2.79 12.86 13.99
N HIS A 17 -3.75 13.62 13.47
CA HIS A 17 -5.08 13.13 13.06
C HIS A 17 -5.87 12.49 14.19
N ARG A 18 -5.96 13.19 15.32
CA ARG A 18 -6.53 12.73 16.60
C ARG A 18 -7.92 12.07 16.45
N ASP A 19 -8.81 12.63 15.66
CA ASP A 19 -10.19 12.13 15.55
C ASP A 19 -10.28 10.87 14.70
N GLU A 20 -9.46 10.78 13.64
CA GLU A 20 -9.32 9.58 12.83
C GLU A 20 -8.68 8.45 13.64
N VAL A 21 -7.62 8.75 14.41
CA VAL A 21 -6.98 7.79 15.34
C VAL A 21 -7.99 7.25 16.33
N ARG A 22 -8.85 8.11 16.89
CA ARG A 22 -9.96 7.70 17.78
C ARG A 22 -10.87 6.71 17.08
N THR A 23 -11.36 7.05 15.90
CA THR A 23 -12.25 6.20 15.10
C THR A 23 -11.62 4.82 14.86
N MET A 24 -10.34 4.79 14.49
CA MET A 24 -9.62 3.55 14.21
C MET A 24 -9.46 2.69 15.47
N ILE A 25 -9.00 3.25 16.59
CA ILE A 25 -8.84 2.50 17.85
C ILE A 25 -10.18 2.00 18.37
N ASP A 26 -11.24 2.81 18.34
CA ASP A 26 -12.59 2.40 18.76
C ASP A 26 -13.10 1.25 17.89
N SER A 27 -12.86 1.27 16.59
CA SER A 27 -13.24 0.18 15.70
C SER A 27 -12.46 -1.12 15.96
N ILE A 28 -11.18 -1.04 16.35
CA ILE A 28 -10.38 -2.19 16.77
C ILE A 28 -10.92 -2.75 18.10
N ARG A 29 -11.21 -1.90 19.08
CA ARG A 29 -11.75 -2.31 20.39
C ARG A 29 -13.13 -2.95 20.27
N ALA A 30 -13.93 -2.51 19.30
CA ALA A 30 -15.27 -3.05 19.02
C ALA A 30 -15.24 -4.41 18.31
N ASN A 31 -14.06 -4.95 17.96
CA ASN A 31 -13.97 -6.26 17.31
C ASN A 31 -14.42 -7.40 18.24
N ASP A 32 -15.08 -8.39 17.65
CA ASP A 32 -15.58 -9.58 18.32
C ASP A 32 -14.50 -10.62 18.66
N PHE A 33 -13.23 -10.31 18.39
CA PHE A 33 -12.05 -11.12 18.68
C PHE A 33 -11.19 -10.46 19.75
N CYS A 34 -10.88 -11.16 20.84
CA CYS A 34 -10.17 -10.60 22.01
C CYS A 34 -8.67 -10.86 22.03
N GLY A 35 -8.17 -11.78 21.18
CA GLY A 35 -6.79 -12.27 21.22
C GLY A 35 -5.80 -11.39 20.44
N TRP A 36 -5.74 -10.09 20.72
CA TRP A 36 -4.86 -9.16 20.02
C TRP A 36 -4.07 -8.24 20.96
N GLU A 37 -2.95 -7.74 20.49
CA GLU A 37 -2.29 -6.55 20.99
C GLU A 37 -2.22 -5.49 19.90
N LEU A 38 -2.36 -4.21 20.25
CA LEU A 38 -2.15 -3.06 19.38
C LEU A 38 -0.85 -2.37 19.76
N LEU A 39 0.07 -2.26 18.82
CA LEU A 39 1.26 -1.44 18.90
C LEU A 39 1.00 -0.13 18.16
N ALA A 40 0.60 0.91 18.88
CA ALA A 40 0.46 2.27 18.37
C ALA A 40 1.83 2.95 18.39
N ILE A 41 2.46 3.07 17.22
CA ILE A 41 3.81 3.62 17.11
C ILE A 41 3.73 5.09 16.73
N ASP A 42 3.94 5.97 17.71
CA ASP A 42 3.88 7.42 17.52
C ASP A 42 5.12 7.94 16.77
N ASP A 43 4.91 8.61 15.65
CA ASP A 43 5.93 9.22 14.78
C ASP A 43 6.26 10.67 15.17
N GLY A 44 5.98 11.07 16.40
CA GLY A 44 6.17 12.43 16.91
C GLY A 44 4.95 13.30 16.65
N SER A 45 3.78 12.84 17.10
CA SER A 45 2.53 13.58 17.04
C SER A 45 2.52 14.76 18.03
N GLU A 46 1.58 15.66 17.83
CA GLU A 46 1.24 16.73 18.78
C GLU A 46 0.67 16.15 20.07
N GLU A 47 0.72 16.95 21.13
CA GLU A 47 0.38 16.52 22.50
C GLU A 47 -1.02 15.97 22.65
N ASP A 48 -2.01 16.56 21.96
CA ASP A 48 -3.41 16.14 22.02
C ASP A 48 -3.65 14.72 21.48
N THR A 49 -2.95 14.35 20.42
CA THR A 49 -2.97 12.99 19.85
C THR A 49 -2.22 12.02 20.75
N LEU A 50 -1.09 12.43 21.28
CA LEU A 50 -0.29 11.59 22.17
C LEU A 50 -1.03 11.31 23.49
N GLN A 51 -1.72 12.29 24.09
CA GLN A 51 -2.56 12.10 25.26
C GLN A 51 -3.73 11.15 24.97
N LEU A 52 -4.35 11.24 23.81
CA LEU A 52 -5.38 10.28 23.38
C LEU A 52 -4.84 8.85 23.37
N LEU A 53 -3.65 8.63 22.81
CA LEU A 53 -3.05 7.30 22.76
C LEU A 53 -2.77 6.75 24.18
N TYR A 54 -2.21 7.56 25.07
CA TYR A 54 -1.96 7.15 26.47
C TYR A 54 -3.26 6.86 27.22
N HIS A 55 -4.30 7.66 27.01
CA HIS A 55 -5.61 7.39 27.60
C HIS A 55 -6.15 6.00 27.18
N TYR A 56 -6.06 5.64 25.90
CA TYR A 56 -6.45 4.29 25.45
C TYR A 56 -5.58 3.18 26.04
N ALA A 57 -4.29 3.42 26.23
CA ALA A 57 -3.39 2.43 26.84
C ALA A 57 -3.65 2.25 28.34
N GLU A 58 -4.14 3.26 29.03
CA GLU A 58 -4.60 3.16 30.43
C GLU A 58 -5.91 2.39 30.55
N GLU A 59 -6.82 2.57 29.61
CA GLU A 59 -8.13 1.89 29.60
C GLU A 59 -8.06 0.41 29.13
N ASP A 60 -7.14 0.09 28.23
CA ASP A 60 -7.07 -1.25 27.61
C ASP A 60 -5.62 -1.75 27.58
N CYS A 61 -5.31 -2.71 28.42
CA CYS A 61 -3.96 -3.30 28.57
C CYS A 61 -3.45 -4.00 27.30
N ARG A 62 -4.28 -4.22 26.30
CA ARG A 62 -3.89 -4.74 24.97
C ARG A 62 -3.27 -3.66 24.08
N ILE A 63 -3.42 -2.39 24.44
CA ILE A 63 -2.89 -1.24 23.69
C ILE A 63 -1.57 -0.81 24.30
N ARG A 64 -0.54 -0.72 23.47
CA ARG A 64 0.79 -0.26 23.86
C ARG A 64 1.20 0.88 22.97
N VAL A 65 1.52 2.02 23.59
CA VAL A 65 2.03 3.21 22.91
C VAL A 65 3.55 3.15 22.92
N VAL A 66 4.15 3.28 21.75
CA VAL A 66 5.60 3.29 21.58
C VAL A 66 5.98 4.54 20.78
N ARG A 67 6.85 5.37 21.32
CA ARG A 67 7.37 6.52 20.56
C ARG A 67 8.52 6.06 19.68
N ARG A 68 8.52 6.51 18.43
CA ARG A 68 9.63 6.25 17.52
C ARG A 68 10.95 6.75 18.10
N ASP A 69 11.92 5.87 18.26
CA ASP A 69 13.22 6.10 18.91
C ASP A 69 14.37 6.31 17.92
N ARG A 70 14.12 6.18 16.61
CA ARG A 70 15.14 6.19 15.56
C ARG A 70 14.72 6.97 14.31
N GLN A 71 15.70 7.33 13.48
CA GLN A 71 15.52 7.96 12.18
C GLN A 71 15.50 6.92 11.04
N PRO A 72 14.97 7.27 9.88
CA PRO A 72 14.26 8.51 9.55
C PRO A 72 12.83 8.55 10.11
N LYS A 73 12.22 9.74 10.20
CA LYS A 73 10.79 9.91 10.48
C LYS A 73 9.98 9.28 9.33
N GLY A 74 8.85 8.62 9.68
CA GLY A 74 7.91 8.08 8.71
C GLY A 74 7.28 6.75 9.11
N ALA A 75 6.13 6.44 8.52
CA ALA A 75 5.35 5.25 8.81
C ALA A 75 6.15 3.94 8.62
N GLN A 76 7.08 3.89 7.65
CA GLN A 76 7.94 2.73 7.40
C GLN A 76 8.85 2.41 8.59
N THR A 77 9.44 3.43 9.23
CA THR A 77 10.24 3.24 10.45
C THR A 77 9.39 2.75 11.60
N CYS A 78 8.18 3.32 11.76
CA CYS A 78 7.22 2.88 12.77
C CYS A 78 6.76 1.44 12.54
N ARG A 79 6.48 1.05 11.30
CA ARG A 79 6.11 -0.33 10.95
C ARG A 79 7.24 -1.32 11.28
N ASN A 80 8.51 -0.95 11.04
CA ASN A 80 9.66 -1.78 11.39
C ASN A 80 9.79 -1.93 12.92
N ILE A 81 9.67 -0.84 13.69
CA ILE A 81 9.65 -0.90 15.16
C ILE A 81 8.53 -1.85 15.64
N GLY A 82 7.33 -1.70 15.08
CA GLY A 82 6.21 -2.57 15.40
C GLY A 82 6.48 -4.04 15.09
N LEU A 83 7.10 -4.34 13.94
CA LEU A 83 7.43 -5.73 13.55
C LEU A 83 8.49 -6.36 14.47
N GLU A 84 9.49 -5.60 14.88
CA GLU A 84 10.49 -6.04 15.86
C GLU A 84 9.86 -6.36 17.21
N MET A 85 8.88 -5.56 17.65
CA MET A 85 8.20 -5.69 18.94
C MET A 85 7.00 -6.64 18.94
N ALA A 86 6.55 -7.09 17.77
CA ALA A 86 5.38 -7.96 17.61
C ALA A 86 5.57 -9.29 18.37
N ARG A 87 4.56 -9.68 19.18
CA ARG A 87 4.54 -10.93 19.94
C ARG A 87 3.51 -11.92 19.40
N GLY A 88 2.63 -11.46 18.52
CA GLY A 88 1.57 -12.27 17.94
C GLY A 88 2.07 -13.36 17.00
N GLU A 89 1.32 -14.46 16.94
CA GLU A 89 1.50 -15.49 15.91
C GLU A 89 1.36 -14.87 14.50
N PHE A 90 0.40 -13.95 14.39
CA PHE A 90 0.12 -13.19 13.18
C PHE A 90 0.37 -11.70 13.37
N VAL A 91 0.64 -11.01 12.26
CA VAL A 91 0.77 -9.55 12.20
C VAL A 91 -0.15 -8.98 11.14
N ILE A 92 -0.83 -7.89 11.49
CA ILE A 92 -1.54 -6.99 10.58
C ILE A 92 -0.94 -5.60 10.71
N VAL A 93 -0.87 -4.87 9.61
CA VAL A 93 -0.50 -3.44 9.61
C VAL A 93 -1.71 -2.63 9.17
N PHE A 94 -2.14 -1.72 10.01
CA PHE A 94 -3.24 -0.80 9.71
C PHE A 94 -2.77 0.65 9.72
N ASP A 95 -3.37 1.48 8.87
CA ASP A 95 -3.18 2.91 8.93
C ASP A 95 -4.12 3.52 9.98
N SER A 96 -3.67 4.57 10.66
CA SER A 96 -4.36 5.12 11.84
C SER A 96 -5.57 6.00 11.52
N ASP A 97 -5.80 6.31 10.25
CA ASP A 97 -6.85 7.18 9.75
C ASP A 97 -8.02 6.44 9.06
N ASP A 98 -8.04 5.11 9.14
CA ASP A 98 -9.01 4.23 8.48
C ASP A 98 -10.04 3.63 9.46
N TYR A 99 -10.70 2.53 9.07
CA TYR A 99 -11.73 1.84 9.84
C TYR A 99 -11.65 0.33 9.65
N VAL A 100 -12.01 -0.46 10.68
CA VAL A 100 -12.16 -1.92 10.57
C VAL A 100 -13.56 -2.38 11.01
N ALA A 101 -14.11 -3.34 10.26
CA ALA A 101 -15.40 -3.95 10.61
C ALA A 101 -15.29 -4.79 11.90
N PRO A 102 -16.38 -4.95 12.68
CA PRO A 102 -16.34 -5.66 13.97
C PRO A 102 -15.87 -7.13 13.89
N TYR A 103 -15.95 -7.75 12.74
CA TYR A 103 -15.56 -9.14 12.48
C TYR A 103 -14.16 -9.27 11.85
N CYS A 104 -13.47 -8.18 11.56
CA CYS A 104 -12.22 -8.13 10.82
C CYS A 104 -11.15 -9.04 11.41
N LEU A 105 -10.84 -8.86 12.69
CA LEU A 105 -9.72 -9.55 13.32
C LEU A 105 -9.97 -11.07 13.43
N ARG A 106 -11.19 -11.46 13.78
CA ARG A 106 -11.59 -12.87 13.83
C ARG A 106 -11.50 -13.53 12.47
N GLN A 107 -12.13 -12.92 11.45
CA GLN A 107 -12.15 -13.44 10.10
C GLN A 107 -10.74 -13.70 9.58
N ARG A 108 -9.84 -12.73 9.74
CA ARG A 108 -8.46 -12.83 9.25
C ARG A 108 -7.66 -13.91 9.97
N VAL A 109 -7.71 -13.94 11.30
CA VAL A 109 -6.98 -14.93 12.10
C VAL A 109 -7.47 -16.34 11.81
N GLU A 110 -8.79 -16.57 11.81
CA GLU A 110 -9.36 -17.90 11.60
C GLU A 110 -9.10 -18.43 10.18
N MET A 111 -9.18 -17.59 9.16
CA MET A 111 -8.96 -18.01 7.78
C MET A 111 -7.49 -18.36 7.53
N LEU A 112 -6.52 -17.52 7.95
CA LEU A 112 -5.11 -17.84 7.76
C LEU A 112 -4.68 -19.04 8.63
N ARG A 113 -5.24 -19.19 9.82
CA ARG A 113 -4.92 -20.34 10.69
C ARG A 113 -5.26 -21.68 10.05
N LYS A 114 -6.34 -21.76 9.26
CA LYS A 114 -6.73 -22.96 8.50
C LYS A 114 -5.82 -23.26 7.30
N ARG A 115 -5.05 -22.29 6.83
CA ARG A 115 -4.17 -22.39 5.65
C ARG A 115 -2.70 -22.44 6.08
N THR A 116 -2.27 -23.56 6.65
CA THR A 116 -0.88 -23.76 7.13
C THR A 116 0.15 -23.75 5.99
N ASP A 117 -0.31 -23.88 4.77
CA ASP A 117 0.47 -23.80 3.53
C ASP A 117 0.82 -22.36 3.11
N LEU A 118 0.18 -21.34 3.72
CA LEU A 118 0.36 -19.92 3.37
C LEU A 118 1.18 -19.16 4.42
N ASP A 119 1.96 -18.20 3.96
CA ASP A 119 2.71 -17.26 4.77
C ASP A 119 1.91 -15.97 5.04
N PHE A 120 1.02 -15.59 4.12
CA PHE A 120 0.05 -14.51 4.32
C PHE A 120 -1.23 -14.72 3.51
N MET A 121 -2.27 -13.98 3.86
CA MET A 121 -3.55 -14.01 3.16
C MET A 121 -4.06 -12.59 2.92
N VAL A 122 -4.68 -12.38 1.77
CA VAL A 122 -5.17 -11.09 1.27
C VAL A 122 -6.68 -11.01 1.42
N PHE A 123 -7.18 -9.96 2.08
CA PHE A 123 -8.60 -9.74 2.34
C PHE A 123 -9.16 -8.59 1.52
N PRO A 124 -10.43 -8.67 1.09
CA PRO A 124 -11.07 -7.59 0.36
C PRO A 124 -11.35 -6.40 1.26
N SER A 125 -11.20 -5.19 0.72
CA SER A 125 -11.56 -3.95 1.41
C SER A 125 -12.76 -3.27 0.78
N GLY A 126 -13.35 -2.35 1.53
CA GLY A 126 -14.28 -1.33 1.08
C GLY A 126 -13.71 0.06 1.35
N VAL A 127 -14.57 1.05 1.38
CA VAL A 127 -14.21 2.42 1.69
C VAL A 127 -14.94 2.94 2.92
N TYR A 128 -14.36 3.94 3.59
CA TYR A 128 -14.98 4.66 4.71
C TYR A 128 -15.21 6.11 4.28
N VAL A 129 -16.47 6.50 4.17
CA VAL A 129 -16.90 7.80 3.65
C VAL A 129 -18.03 8.32 4.53
N ASP A 130 -17.97 9.61 4.90
CA ASP A 130 -19.00 10.26 5.74
C ASP A 130 -19.35 9.42 6.97
N GLU A 131 -18.33 8.96 7.68
CA GLU A 131 -18.42 8.12 8.89
C GLU A 131 -19.21 6.80 8.69
N LYS A 132 -19.22 6.27 7.46
CA LYS A 132 -19.89 5.02 7.11
C LYS A 132 -18.95 4.07 6.38
N PHE A 133 -18.95 2.81 6.80
CA PHE A 133 -18.30 1.74 6.08
C PHE A 133 -19.16 1.32 4.88
N VAL A 134 -18.63 1.51 3.68
CA VAL A 134 -19.31 1.26 2.41
C VAL A 134 -18.67 0.07 1.72
N THR A 135 -19.48 -0.94 1.48
CA THR A 135 -19.07 -2.19 0.79
C THR A 135 -19.52 -2.26 -0.66
N ALA A 136 -20.18 -1.22 -1.18
CA ALA A 136 -20.48 -1.13 -2.61
C ALA A 136 -19.20 -0.99 -3.43
N PRO A 137 -19.17 -1.49 -4.70
CA PRO A 137 -17.97 -1.43 -5.52
C PRO A 137 -17.41 -0.01 -5.68
N HIS A 138 -16.15 0.17 -5.37
CA HIS A 138 -15.49 1.48 -5.42
C HIS A 138 -14.12 1.38 -6.12
N PRO A 139 -13.65 2.43 -6.83
CA PRO A 139 -12.34 2.43 -7.47
C PRO A 139 -11.14 2.22 -6.52
N TYR A 140 -11.32 2.53 -5.24
CA TYR A 140 -10.32 2.33 -4.18
C TYR A 140 -10.48 1.00 -3.41
N ASP A 141 -11.31 0.07 -3.92
CA ASP A 141 -11.35 -1.29 -3.38
C ASP A 141 -10.09 -2.06 -3.81
N PHE A 142 -9.50 -2.78 -2.86
CA PHE A 142 -8.31 -3.59 -3.03
C PHE A 142 -8.51 -4.98 -2.42
N GLY A 143 -7.59 -5.90 -2.70
CA GLY A 143 -7.63 -7.24 -2.11
C GLY A 143 -8.62 -8.18 -2.80
N TYR A 144 -8.96 -7.93 -4.07
CA TYR A 144 -9.81 -8.78 -4.87
C TYR A 144 -9.02 -9.52 -5.97
N ARG A 145 -9.30 -10.80 -6.14
CA ARG A 145 -8.79 -11.61 -7.24
C ARG A 145 -9.45 -11.19 -8.56
N VAL A 146 -8.86 -10.26 -9.28
CA VAL A 146 -9.41 -9.69 -10.53
C VAL A 146 -8.96 -10.45 -11.79
N GLY A 147 -8.49 -11.69 -11.68
CA GLY A 147 -8.12 -12.53 -12.80
C GLY A 147 -6.92 -12.03 -13.63
N GLU A 148 -6.10 -11.15 -13.07
CA GLU A 148 -4.80 -10.72 -13.61
C GLU A 148 -3.67 -11.24 -12.72
N ASP A 149 -2.48 -11.42 -13.28
CA ASP A 149 -1.27 -11.79 -12.54
C ASP A 149 -0.85 -10.63 -11.63
N ASP A 150 -0.72 -10.87 -10.32
CA ASP A 150 -0.44 -9.84 -9.33
C ASP A 150 0.94 -9.20 -9.54
N VAL A 151 1.95 -9.98 -9.96
CA VAL A 151 3.28 -9.44 -10.27
C VAL A 151 3.21 -8.46 -11.44
N ARG A 152 2.40 -8.77 -12.46
CA ARG A 152 2.10 -7.84 -13.55
C ARG A 152 1.39 -6.59 -13.06
N MET A 153 0.45 -6.73 -12.13
CA MET A 153 -0.28 -5.60 -11.56
C MET A 153 0.67 -4.70 -10.77
N PHE A 154 1.53 -5.26 -9.90
CA PHE A 154 2.57 -4.49 -9.19
C PHE A 154 3.52 -3.79 -10.17
N ALA A 155 4.03 -4.51 -11.18
CA ALA A 155 4.90 -3.94 -12.21
C ALA A 155 4.26 -2.70 -12.88
N SER A 156 2.97 -2.75 -13.19
CA SER A 156 2.22 -1.64 -13.81
C SER A 156 1.70 -0.60 -12.81
N ARG A 157 2.02 -0.71 -11.52
CA ARG A 157 1.54 0.16 -10.43
C ARG A 157 0.01 0.15 -10.27
N ARG A 158 -0.63 -0.96 -10.58
CA ARG A 158 -2.08 -1.12 -10.42
C ARG A 158 -2.48 -1.70 -9.07
N LEU A 159 -1.56 -2.04 -8.23
CA LEU A 159 -1.67 -2.57 -6.87
C LEU A 159 -2.85 -3.53 -6.68
N PRO A 160 -2.62 -4.84 -6.71
CA PRO A 160 -3.69 -5.82 -6.48
C PRO A 160 -4.20 -5.75 -5.04
N PHE A 161 -3.30 -5.47 -4.10
CA PHE A 161 -3.57 -5.29 -2.67
C PHE A 161 -2.55 -4.33 -2.03
N ILE A 162 -2.91 -3.82 -0.87
CA ILE A 162 -2.12 -2.93 -0.02
C ILE A 162 -1.74 -3.71 1.26
N VAL A 163 -0.78 -3.24 2.05
CA VAL A 163 -0.35 -3.96 3.26
C VAL A 163 -1.48 -4.18 4.27
N TRP A 164 -2.41 -3.25 4.39
CA TRP A 164 -3.55 -3.37 5.29
C TRP A 164 -4.64 -4.37 4.81
N ASN A 165 -4.59 -4.85 3.56
CA ASN A 165 -5.39 -6.00 3.13
C ASN A 165 -4.90 -7.34 3.73
N ASN A 166 -3.68 -7.38 4.24
CA ASN A 166 -2.99 -8.63 4.50
C ASN A 166 -2.95 -8.95 5.99
N ILE A 167 -2.99 -10.25 6.30
CA ILE A 167 -2.53 -10.81 7.55
C ILE A 167 -1.34 -11.73 7.26
N TYR A 168 -0.26 -11.61 8.02
CA TYR A 168 0.99 -12.34 7.82
C TYR A 168 1.28 -13.26 9.00
N ARG A 169 1.94 -14.41 8.75
CA ARG A 169 2.63 -15.13 9.81
C ARG A 169 3.86 -14.34 10.24
N THR A 170 3.95 -13.98 11.50
CA THR A 170 5.08 -13.19 12.03
C THR A 170 6.42 -13.84 11.75
N GLU A 171 6.48 -15.17 11.94
CA GLU A 171 7.68 -15.97 11.69
C GLU A 171 8.12 -15.94 10.21
N SER A 172 7.17 -15.93 9.27
CA SER A 172 7.50 -15.86 7.84
C SER A 172 8.16 -14.52 7.46
N LEU A 173 7.69 -13.41 8.05
CA LEU A 173 8.33 -12.11 7.85
C LEU A 173 9.75 -12.08 8.42
N ARG A 174 9.93 -12.59 9.64
CA ARG A 174 11.23 -12.62 10.33
C ARG A 174 12.25 -13.53 9.63
N ARG A 175 11.87 -14.75 9.29
CA ARG A 175 12.73 -15.72 8.62
C ARG A 175 13.26 -15.21 7.29
N ASN A 176 12.47 -14.39 6.58
CA ASN A 176 12.85 -13.81 5.31
C ASN A 176 13.43 -12.38 5.44
N ASN A 177 13.70 -11.91 6.67
CA ASN A 177 14.24 -10.59 6.97
C ASN A 177 13.46 -9.45 6.26
N LEU A 178 12.14 -9.58 6.17
CA LEU A 178 11.29 -8.59 5.52
C LEU A 178 11.12 -7.37 6.41
N SER A 179 11.36 -6.21 5.84
CA SER A 179 11.19 -4.91 6.49
C SER A 179 10.82 -3.84 5.48
N TRP A 180 10.21 -2.76 5.95
CA TRP A 180 9.94 -1.60 5.11
C TRP A 180 11.22 -0.82 4.83
N ASP A 181 11.40 -0.44 3.57
CA ASP A 181 12.52 0.41 3.17
C ASP A 181 12.30 1.85 3.69
N THR A 182 13.07 2.23 4.71
CA THR A 182 12.98 3.55 5.34
C THR A 182 13.40 4.71 4.44
N GLY A 183 14.07 4.43 3.32
CA GLY A 183 14.38 5.44 2.30
C GLY A 183 13.21 5.75 1.34
N LEU A 184 12.06 5.08 1.47
CA LEU A 184 10.88 5.31 0.64
C LEU A 184 9.89 6.24 1.34
N LEU A 185 9.63 7.42 0.79
CA LEU A 185 8.57 8.34 1.23
C LEU A 185 7.21 8.02 0.63
N SER A 186 7.19 7.25 -0.47
CA SER A 186 5.97 6.82 -1.17
C SER A 186 6.18 5.45 -1.81
N LEU A 187 5.10 4.78 -2.20
CA LEU A 187 5.13 3.43 -2.79
C LEU A 187 5.65 2.33 -1.85
N GLN A 188 5.69 2.60 -0.55
CA GLN A 188 6.19 1.69 0.50
C GLN A 188 5.45 0.36 0.50
N ASP A 189 4.12 0.39 0.34
CA ASP A 189 3.26 -0.79 0.37
C ASP A 189 3.48 -1.66 -0.87
N ALA A 190 3.65 -1.03 -2.04
CA ALA A 190 3.98 -1.74 -3.27
C ALA A 190 5.36 -2.41 -3.18
N ASP A 191 6.33 -1.72 -2.59
CA ASP A 191 7.69 -2.23 -2.38
C ASP A 191 7.68 -3.41 -1.41
N PHE A 192 7.01 -3.28 -0.26
CA PHE A 192 6.92 -4.35 0.74
C PHE A 192 6.24 -5.60 0.18
N ASN A 193 5.09 -5.44 -0.45
CA ASN A 193 4.32 -6.57 -0.99
C ASN A 193 5.06 -7.30 -2.10
N ILE A 194 5.66 -6.58 -3.06
CA ILE A 194 6.44 -7.24 -4.12
C ILE A 194 7.72 -7.88 -3.58
N SER A 195 8.33 -7.31 -2.54
CA SER A 195 9.49 -7.90 -1.86
C SER A 195 9.12 -9.19 -1.13
N ALA A 196 7.95 -9.25 -0.50
CA ALA A 196 7.43 -10.47 0.13
C ALA A 196 7.24 -11.59 -0.91
N ILE A 197 6.65 -11.26 -2.08
CA ILE A 197 6.48 -12.22 -3.18
C ILE A 197 7.84 -12.65 -3.74
N ALA A 198 8.78 -11.72 -3.91
CA ALA A 198 10.13 -12.02 -4.40
C ALA A 198 10.95 -12.88 -3.44
N ALA A 199 10.71 -12.75 -2.14
CA ALA A 199 11.28 -13.62 -1.11
C ALA A 199 10.65 -15.03 -1.07
N GLY A 200 9.66 -15.29 -1.91
CA GLY A 200 9.01 -16.60 -2.02
C GLY A 200 7.91 -16.85 -1.00
N LEU A 201 7.36 -15.83 -0.34
CA LEU A 201 6.23 -15.98 0.55
C LEU A 201 5.00 -16.45 -0.24
N ARG A 202 4.38 -17.52 0.24
CA ARG A 202 3.18 -18.11 -0.34
C ARG A 202 1.94 -17.39 0.17
N TYR A 203 1.08 -16.98 -0.73
CA TYR A 203 -0.15 -16.27 -0.37
C TYR A 203 -1.32 -16.68 -1.22
N ASP A 204 -2.50 -16.35 -0.73
CA ASP A 204 -3.74 -16.52 -1.44
C ASP A 204 -4.75 -15.43 -1.05
N TYR A 205 -5.78 -15.25 -1.84
CA TYR A 205 -6.89 -14.38 -1.48
C TYR A 205 -7.88 -15.12 -0.59
N ALA A 206 -8.49 -14.41 0.33
CA ALA A 206 -9.53 -14.92 1.21
C ALA A 206 -10.87 -14.97 0.44
N ASP A 207 -10.98 -15.93 -0.48
CA ASP A 207 -12.20 -16.11 -1.28
C ASP A 207 -13.40 -16.38 -0.35
N GLY A 208 -14.49 -15.65 -0.54
CA GLY A 208 -15.67 -15.73 0.32
C GLY A 208 -15.61 -14.86 1.60
N ALA A 209 -14.48 -14.19 1.89
CA ALA A 209 -14.40 -13.26 3.00
C ALA A 209 -15.24 -12.00 2.74
N LEU A 210 -15.84 -11.47 3.81
CA LEU A 210 -16.47 -10.16 3.79
C LEU A 210 -15.41 -9.06 3.72
N GLN A 211 -15.74 -7.93 3.11
CA GLN A 211 -14.94 -6.71 3.20
C GLN A 211 -14.86 -6.29 4.67
N ASP A 212 -13.66 -6.12 5.17
CA ASP A 212 -13.43 -5.95 6.61
C ASP A 212 -12.57 -4.73 6.97
N TYR A 213 -12.06 -4.03 5.98
CA TYR A 213 -11.27 -2.81 6.12
C TYR A 213 -11.85 -1.69 5.29
N GLY A 214 -12.09 -0.53 5.89
CA GLY A 214 -12.65 0.67 5.26
C GLY A 214 -11.58 1.71 5.05
N TYR A 215 -11.03 1.80 3.83
CA TYR A 215 -10.10 2.86 3.46
C TYR A 215 -10.81 4.23 3.48
N ARG A 216 -10.36 5.15 4.35
CA ARG A 216 -10.94 6.48 4.48
C ARG A 216 -10.64 7.34 3.27
N ILE A 217 -11.67 7.84 2.61
CA ILE A 217 -11.52 8.76 1.48
C ILE A 217 -11.44 10.19 2.02
N ILE A 218 -10.22 10.72 2.06
CA ILE A 218 -9.97 12.11 2.44
C ILE A 218 -9.86 12.96 1.18
N THR A 219 -10.67 14.01 1.08
CA THR A 219 -10.69 14.90 -0.09
C THR A 219 -9.54 15.90 -0.12
N SER A 220 -8.85 16.17 1.00
CA SER A 220 -8.00 17.36 1.15
C SER A 220 -6.48 17.14 1.18
N SER A 221 -5.89 16.07 1.68
CA SER A 221 -4.41 15.98 1.78
C SER A 221 -3.84 14.56 1.87
N SER A 222 -3.65 13.91 0.76
CA SER A 222 -2.90 12.66 0.72
C SER A 222 -1.40 12.93 0.49
N ILE A 223 -0.52 12.26 1.25
CA ILE A 223 0.95 12.30 1.09
C ILE A 223 1.35 11.88 -0.34
N SER A 224 0.61 10.96 -0.95
CA SER A 224 0.85 10.49 -2.32
C SER A 224 0.71 11.56 -3.41
N LYS A 225 0.18 12.74 -3.09
CA LYS A 225 0.05 13.88 -4.02
C LYS A 225 1.26 14.83 -4.02
N LYS A 226 2.22 14.64 -3.12
CA LYS A 226 3.37 15.56 -2.94
C LYS A 226 4.63 15.08 -3.68
N ILE A 227 4.57 14.93 -5.01
CA ILE A 227 5.76 14.57 -5.83
C ILE A 227 6.44 15.86 -6.33
N ASN A 228 6.86 16.75 -5.44
CA ASN A 228 7.41 18.05 -5.80
C ASN A 228 8.73 18.39 -5.09
N THR A 229 9.27 17.52 -4.27
CA THR A 229 10.58 17.69 -3.61
C THR A 229 11.60 16.69 -4.14
N GLN A 230 12.90 17.00 -4.04
CA GLN A 230 13.97 16.11 -4.45
C GLN A 230 13.88 14.76 -3.72
N ALA A 231 13.59 14.77 -2.43
CA ALA A 231 13.43 13.54 -1.64
C ALA A 231 12.30 12.63 -2.18
N HIS A 232 11.19 13.19 -2.67
CA HIS A 232 10.14 12.39 -3.33
C HIS A 232 10.59 11.86 -4.69
N VAL A 233 11.34 12.65 -5.48
CA VAL A 233 11.94 12.18 -6.73
C VAL A 233 12.84 10.97 -6.48
N ASP A 234 13.75 11.09 -5.52
CA ASP A 234 14.71 10.03 -5.16
C ASP A 234 13.97 8.77 -4.67
N SER A 235 12.93 8.94 -3.86
CA SER A 235 12.06 7.86 -3.41
C SER A 235 11.37 7.14 -4.58
N HIS A 236 10.80 7.87 -5.53
CA HIS A 236 10.17 7.26 -6.71
C HIS A 236 11.17 6.53 -7.60
N VAL A 237 12.36 7.09 -7.80
CA VAL A 237 13.47 6.45 -8.53
C VAL A 237 13.86 5.15 -7.84
N ARG A 238 14.13 5.21 -6.53
CA ARG A 238 14.48 4.03 -5.71
C ARG A 238 13.41 2.95 -5.78
N ALA A 239 12.13 3.31 -5.57
CA ALA A 239 11.02 2.36 -5.66
C ALA A 239 10.87 1.75 -7.06
N ASN A 240 11.19 2.52 -8.12
CA ASN A 240 11.15 2.01 -9.49
C ASN A 240 12.26 0.99 -9.75
N ILE A 241 13.48 1.26 -9.27
CA ILE A 241 14.62 0.34 -9.35
C ILE A 241 14.28 -0.99 -8.67
N LYS A 242 13.84 -0.93 -7.41
CA LYS A 242 13.45 -2.12 -6.62
C LYS A 242 12.33 -2.91 -7.30
N MET A 243 11.34 -2.23 -7.88
CA MET A 243 10.27 -2.91 -8.62
C MET A 243 10.81 -3.66 -9.85
N TYR A 244 11.75 -3.07 -10.61
CA TYR A 244 12.40 -3.78 -11.73
C TYR A 244 13.13 -5.03 -11.25
N ASP A 245 13.92 -4.91 -10.19
CA ASP A 245 14.72 -6.00 -9.67
C ASP A 245 13.84 -7.12 -9.12
N ALA A 246 12.81 -6.79 -8.32
CA ALA A 246 11.87 -7.76 -7.75
C ALA A 246 11.04 -8.47 -8.84
N VAL A 247 10.45 -7.74 -9.78
CA VAL A 247 9.64 -8.33 -10.85
C VAL A 247 10.48 -9.26 -11.72
N ARG A 248 11.72 -8.89 -12.02
CA ARG A 248 12.62 -9.72 -12.82
C ARG A 248 13.16 -10.94 -12.09
N SER A 249 13.37 -10.84 -10.78
CA SER A 249 13.72 -12.03 -9.98
C SER A 249 12.61 -13.07 -9.96
N ILE A 250 11.32 -12.63 -9.98
CA ILE A 250 10.15 -13.51 -9.97
C ILE A 250 9.86 -14.08 -11.38
N ALA A 251 9.89 -13.26 -12.41
CA ALA A 251 9.29 -13.56 -13.72
C ALA A 251 10.19 -13.28 -14.93
N GLY A 252 11.49 -13.00 -14.71
CA GLY A 252 12.42 -12.64 -15.80
C GLY A 252 11.90 -11.42 -16.57
N HIS A 253 11.90 -11.51 -17.89
CA HIS A 253 11.45 -10.44 -18.78
C HIS A 253 9.96 -10.47 -19.15
N LYS A 254 9.19 -11.43 -18.59
CA LYS A 254 7.76 -11.63 -18.90
C LYS A 254 6.93 -10.35 -18.78
N TRP A 255 7.23 -9.52 -17.78
CA TRP A 255 6.45 -8.33 -17.45
C TRP A 255 7.14 -7.00 -17.77
N ASP A 256 8.15 -7.00 -18.64
CA ASP A 256 8.86 -5.77 -19.04
C ASP A 256 7.92 -4.68 -19.57
N SER A 257 6.88 -5.03 -20.36
CA SER A 257 5.89 -4.04 -20.79
C SER A 257 5.07 -3.44 -19.66
N ALA A 258 4.77 -4.22 -18.62
CA ALA A 258 4.06 -3.73 -17.43
C ALA A 258 4.96 -2.83 -16.57
N LEU A 259 6.24 -3.15 -16.43
CA LEU A 259 7.25 -2.28 -15.80
C LEU A 259 7.32 -0.91 -16.51
N TYR A 260 7.28 -0.90 -17.84
CA TYR A 260 7.22 0.33 -18.60
C TYR A 260 5.94 1.13 -18.35
N ASP A 261 4.78 0.47 -18.31
CA ASP A 261 3.50 1.11 -17.94
C ASP A 261 3.55 1.73 -16.53
N GLY A 262 4.16 1.03 -15.57
CA GLY A 262 4.38 1.53 -14.21
C GLY A 262 5.24 2.79 -14.18
N MET A 263 6.28 2.84 -14.98
CA MET A 263 7.15 4.00 -15.16
C MET A 263 6.40 5.18 -15.81
N LEU A 264 5.57 4.92 -16.82
CA LEU A 264 4.71 5.94 -17.44
C LEU A 264 3.70 6.53 -16.46
N ARG A 265 3.20 5.73 -15.53
CA ARG A 265 2.32 6.21 -14.46
C ARG A 265 3.03 7.21 -13.55
N ILE A 266 4.24 6.90 -13.08
CA ILE A 266 5.05 7.81 -12.27
C ILE A 266 5.36 9.09 -13.06
N TYR A 267 5.79 8.95 -14.30
CA TYR A 267 6.04 10.08 -15.20
C TYR A 267 4.82 10.99 -15.33
N ASN A 268 3.64 10.41 -15.62
CA ASN A 268 2.41 11.19 -15.77
C ASN A 268 2.00 11.88 -14.46
N GLN A 269 2.14 11.24 -13.30
CA GLN A 269 1.85 11.84 -12.00
C GLN A 269 2.81 12.99 -11.68
N GLY A 270 4.12 12.80 -11.88
CA GLY A 270 5.14 13.83 -11.64
C GLY A 270 5.02 15.04 -12.55
N MET A 271 4.39 14.86 -13.73
CA MET A 271 4.19 15.93 -14.71
C MET A 271 2.87 16.70 -14.53
N THR A 272 2.03 16.34 -13.52
CA THR A 272 0.72 17.00 -13.32
C THR A 272 0.80 18.31 -12.53
N GLY A 273 1.93 18.66 -11.94
CA GLY A 273 2.17 19.93 -11.23
C GLY A 273 2.23 21.17 -12.14
N LYS A 274 2.56 22.34 -11.58
CA LYS A 274 2.63 23.64 -12.28
C LYS A 274 3.73 23.74 -13.36
N GLY A 275 4.43 22.65 -13.67
CA GLY A 275 5.46 22.54 -14.70
C GLY A 275 5.90 21.10 -14.90
N ILE A 276 6.73 20.86 -15.91
CA ILE A 276 7.38 19.56 -16.08
C ILE A 276 8.38 19.41 -14.94
N ASN A 277 8.21 18.43 -14.07
CA ASN A 277 9.29 17.99 -13.21
C ASN A 277 10.30 17.20 -14.07
N ARG A 278 11.15 17.95 -14.80
CA ARG A 278 12.15 17.39 -15.69
C ARG A 278 13.15 16.54 -14.93
N SER A 279 13.51 16.94 -13.71
CA SER A 279 14.42 16.19 -12.84
C SER A 279 13.90 14.78 -12.57
N LEU A 280 12.61 14.62 -12.23
CA LEU A 280 11.99 13.31 -12.05
C LEU A 280 12.03 12.48 -13.35
N ALA A 281 11.67 13.09 -14.47
CA ALA A 281 11.61 12.38 -15.74
C ALA A 281 12.99 11.90 -16.22
N ASP A 282 14.00 12.75 -16.11
CA ASP A 282 15.38 12.41 -16.47
C ASP A 282 15.95 11.37 -15.49
N ALA A 283 15.72 11.51 -14.18
CA ALA A 283 16.13 10.57 -13.16
C ALA A 283 15.48 9.18 -13.34
N LEU A 284 14.19 9.12 -13.68
CA LEU A 284 13.51 7.87 -14.02
C LEU A 284 14.11 7.21 -15.28
N ALA A 285 14.40 7.99 -16.31
CA ALA A 285 15.00 7.47 -17.53
C ALA A 285 16.41 6.94 -17.30
N GLU A 286 17.19 7.60 -16.44
CA GLU A 286 18.55 7.19 -16.06
C GLU A 286 18.52 5.93 -15.21
N SER A 287 17.66 5.89 -14.19
CA SER A 287 17.58 4.78 -13.23
C SER A 287 17.32 3.41 -13.88
N VAL A 288 16.70 3.38 -15.05
CA VAL A 288 16.41 2.13 -15.77
C VAL A 288 17.39 1.86 -16.91
N SER A 289 18.36 2.72 -17.16
CA SER A 289 19.29 2.58 -18.30
C SER A 289 20.09 1.26 -18.26
N GLU A 290 20.58 0.86 -17.09
CA GLU A 290 21.31 -0.38 -16.86
C GLU A 290 20.40 -1.62 -16.91
N ARG A 291 19.12 -1.48 -16.51
CA ARG A 291 18.14 -2.56 -16.46
C ARG A 291 17.43 -2.76 -17.80
N SER A 292 17.13 -1.69 -18.50
CA SER A 292 16.45 -1.71 -19.79
C SER A 292 16.79 -0.46 -20.62
N SER A 293 17.81 -0.55 -21.46
CA SER A 293 18.16 0.51 -22.40
C SER A 293 17.00 0.88 -23.35
N ARG A 294 16.13 -0.09 -23.68
CA ARG A 294 14.90 0.13 -24.46
C ARG A 294 13.94 1.07 -23.73
N HIS A 295 13.61 0.78 -22.45
CA HIS A 295 12.67 1.59 -21.67
C HIS A 295 13.23 2.99 -21.42
N SER A 296 14.52 3.11 -21.11
CA SER A 296 15.20 4.40 -20.99
C SER A 296 15.07 5.23 -22.25
N ARG A 297 15.38 4.66 -23.42
CA ARG A 297 15.25 5.35 -24.72
C ARG A 297 13.83 5.79 -25.03
N LEU A 298 12.84 4.92 -24.81
CA LEU A 298 11.43 5.22 -25.03
C LEU A 298 10.96 6.37 -24.12
N LEU A 299 11.34 6.36 -22.84
CA LEU A 299 10.97 7.44 -21.93
C LEU A 299 11.63 8.76 -22.31
N ARG A 300 12.92 8.78 -22.66
CA ARG A 300 13.63 9.97 -23.15
C ARG A 300 12.97 10.54 -24.43
N MET A 301 12.52 9.67 -25.32
CA MET A 301 11.78 10.09 -26.51
C MET A 301 10.45 10.76 -26.15
N GLN A 302 9.70 10.19 -25.21
CA GLN A 302 8.44 10.77 -24.72
C GLN A 302 8.65 12.11 -24.01
N ILE A 303 9.71 12.24 -23.19
CA ILE A 303 10.08 13.50 -22.54
C ILE A 303 10.34 14.57 -23.60
N ARG A 304 11.16 14.27 -24.62
CA ARG A 304 11.46 15.20 -25.71
C ARG A 304 10.21 15.62 -26.48
N LEU A 305 9.33 14.66 -26.80
CA LEU A 305 8.07 14.94 -27.48
C LEU A 305 7.15 15.83 -26.62
N THR A 306 7.05 15.56 -25.31
CA THR A 306 6.26 16.40 -24.40
C THR A 306 6.79 17.84 -24.39
N MET A 307 8.11 18.02 -24.30
CA MET A 307 8.73 19.35 -24.32
C MET A 307 8.51 20.09 -25.63
N LEU A 308 8.54 19.38 -26.76
CA LEU A 308 8.25 19.97 -28.08
C LEU A 308 6.79 20.44 -28.14
N LEU A 309 5.86 19.55 -27.76
CA LEU A 309 4.43 19.84 -27.80
C LEU A 309 4.03 20.98 -26.86
N GLN A 310 4.72 21.19 -25.74
CA GLN A 310 4.46 22.31 -24.84
C GLN A 310 4.72 23.69 -25.44
N LYS A 311 5.53 23.77 -26.49
CA LYS A 311 5.73 25.02 -27.24
C LYS A 311 4.55 25.35 -28.15
N LEU A 312 3.73 24.36 -28.49
CA LEU A 312 2.68 24.45 -29.51
C LEU A 312 1.27 24.30 -28.92
N LEU A 313 1.14 23.67 -27.77
CA LEU A 313 -0.14 23.22 -27.18
C LEU A 313 -0.25 23.60 -25.71
N PRO A 314 -1.48 23.79 -25.18
CA PRO A 314 -1.70 23.92 -23.73
C PRO A 314 -1.03 22.77 -22.96
N ALA A 315 -0.43 23.10 -21.81
CA ALA A 315 0.37 22.17 -21.01
C ALA A 315 -0.30 20.82 -20.72
N ARG A 316 -1.63 20.81 -20.54
CA ARG A 316 -2.40 19.57 -20.32
C ARG A 316 -2.37 18.65 -21.55
N LEU A 317 -2.60 19.17 -22.75
CA LEU A 317 -2.59 18.40 -23.99
C LEU A 317 -1.19 17.92 -24.34
N ALA A 318 -0.20 18.78 -24.22
CA ALA A 318 1.20 18.45 -24.47
C ALA A 318 1.70 17.26 -23.61
N ARG A 319 1.20 17.13 -22.38
CA ARG A 319 1.52 16.01 -21.49
C ARG A 319 0.80 14.72 -21.85
N GLN A 320 -0.49 14.83 -22.19
CA GLN A 320 -1.36 13.65 -22.37
C GLN A 320 -1.14 12.97 -23.71
N LEU A 321 -0.83 13.71 -24.78
CA LEU A 321 -0.65 13.14 -26.11
C LEU A 321 0.47 12.07 -26.16
N PRO A 322 1.68 12.29 -25.62
CA PRO A 322 2.74 11.28 -25.66
C PRO A 322 2.43 10.00 -24.91
N VAL A 323 1.51 10.05 -23.96
CA VAL A 323 1.09 8.89 -23.15
C VAL A 323 -0.37 8.48 -23.41
N ALA A 324 -0.99 8.97 -24.48
CA ALA A 324 -2.42 8.76 -24.73
C ALA A 324 -2.82 7.28 -24.76
N PHE A 325 -2.04 6.42 -25.42
CA PHE A 325 -2.29 4.97 -25.44
C PHE A 325 -2.25 4.35 -24.04
N TYR A 326 -1.31 4.76 -23.20
CA TYR A 326 -1.27 4.34 -21.80
C TYR A 326 -2.52 4.79 -21.05
N LEU A 327 -2.94 6.06 -21.16
CA LEU A 327 -4.12 6.60 -20.49
C LEU A 327 -5.42 5.90 -20.92
N ILE A 328 -5.56 5.56 -22.20
CA ILE A 328 -6.71 4.80 -22.72
C ILE A 328 -6.73 3.39 -22.11
N ARG A 329 -5.59 2.68 -22.09
CA ARG A 329 -5.49 1.34 -21.47
C ARG A 329 -5.82 1.38 -19.99
N GLU A 330 -5.29 2.36 -19.28
CA GLU A 330 -5.52 2.55 -17.84
C GLU A 330 -7.00 2.82 -17.52
N SER A 331 -7.64 3.69 -18.32
CA SER A 331 -9.08 3.96 -18.19
C SER A 331 -9.95 2.72 -18.43
N ARG A 332 -9.63 1.93 -19.45
CA ARG A 332 -10.32 0.67 -19.73
C ARG A 332 -10.13 -0.35 -18.62
N TRP A 333 -8.91 -0.45 -18.11
CA TRP A 333 -8.61 -1.37 -17.02
C TRP A 333 -9.40 -1.01 -15.76
N ARG A 334 -9.46 0.27 -15.35
CA ARG A 334 -10.24 0.71 -14.18
C ARG A 334 -11.71 0.34 -14.29
N LYS A 335 -12.33 0.57 -15.44
CA LYS A 335 -13.72 0.17 -15.69
C LYS A 335 -13.90 -1.35 -15.56
N LYS A 336 -12.98 -2.12 -16.15
CA LYS A 336 -12.99 -3.58 -16.06
C LYS A 336 -12.83 -4.03 -14.59
N LYS A 337 -11.88 -3.49 -13.85
CA LYS A 337 -11.68 -3.80 -12.41
C LYS A 337 -12.97 -3.60 -11.61
N THR A 338 -13.61 -2.44 -11.72
CA THR A 338 -14.85 -2.14 -11.00
C THR A 338 -15.97 -3.13 -11.35
N ALA A 339 -16.15 -3.45 -12.64
CA ALA A 339 -17.14 -4.44 -13.07
C ALA A 339 -16.84 -5.85 -12.52
N MET A 340 -15.58 -6.26 -12.48
CA MET A 340 -15.18 -7.56 -11.91
C MET A 340 -15.44 -7.61 -10.41
N ILE A 341 -15.13 -6.55 -9.67
CA ILE A 341 -15.42 -6.45 -8.24
C ILE A 341 -16.92 -6.55 -7.99
N SER A 342 -17.76 -5.83 -8.76
CA SER A 342 -19.22 -5.97 -8.69
C SER A 342 -19.67 -7.43 -8.84
N THR A 343 -19.16 -8.12 -9.84
CA THR A 343 -19.52 -9.54 -10.08
C THR A 343 -19.08 -10.45 -8.93
N ILE A 344 -17.92 -10.22 -8.34
CA ILE A 344 -17.44 -10.98 -7.18
C ILE A 344 -18.35 -10.76 -5.98
N GLN A 345 -18.70 -9.51 -5.70
CA GLN A 345 -19.57 -9.15 -4.56
C GLN A 345 -21.01 -9.67 -4.72
N GLU A 346 -21.55 -9.70 -5.94
CA GLU A 346 -22.86 -10.28 -6.21
C GLU A 346 -22.90 -11.79 -5.95
N LYS A 347 -21.84 -12.53 -6.33
CA LYS A 347 -21.71 -13.97 -6.05
C LYS A 347 -21.63 -14.30 -4.55
N HIS A 348 -21.10 -13.40 -3.74
CA HIS A 348 -21.00 -13.61 -2.29
C HIS A 348 -22.31 -13.27 -1.54
N LYS A 349 -23.30 -12.65 -2.20
CA LYS A 349 -24.61 -12.37 -1.63
C LYS A 349 -25.64 -13.49 -1.86
N GLN A 350 -25.33 -14.41 -2.78
CA GLN A 350 -26.12 -15.64 -3.06
C GLN A 350 -25.60 -16.82 -2.21
#